data_0d8d850585e2e2d9c02ef1c9dd39524b
#
_entry.id   0d8d850585e2e2d9c02ef1c9dd39524b
#
_cell.length_a   1.000
_cell.length_b   1.000
_cell.length_c   1.000
_cell.angle_alpha   90.00
_cell.angle_beta   90.00
_cell.angle_gamma   90.00
#
_symmetry.space_group_name_H-M   'P 1'
#
loop_
_entity.id
_entity.type
_entity.pdbx_description
1 polymer ?
#
loop_
_entity_poly.entity_id
_entity_poly.type
_entity_poly.pdbx_seq_one_letter_code
_entity_poly.pdbx_strand_id
1 'polypeptide(L)'
;MAVWNPWHGCKKISAGCDNCYVYEKDAMYGKNASVIRRTANFDLPVKKNRRGEYKLLPQEEPVYVCMTSDFFLPEADEWRSEAWAMIKERQDLSFVIETKREHRFFKALPGDWGDGYENVTILCSVEIQRRADDRIPAFLKLPVRHKGILCEPLLEKLVLDAYLKTGEIAQVL
;
A
#
# COMPACT_ATOMS: atom_id res chain seq x y z
N MET A 1 2.71 11.07 -11.68
CA MET A 1 2.42 10.05 -10.65
C MET A 1 1.84 8.80 -11.33
N ALA A 2 2.50 7.64 -11.22
CA ALA A 2 1.98 6.37 -11.70
C ALA A 2 1.21 5.65 -10.60
N VAL A 3 0.13 4.97 -10.98
CA VAL A 3 -0.70 4.19 -10.05
C VAL A 3 -0.87 2.77 -10.58
N TRP A 4 -0.64 1.79 -9.73
CA TRP A 4 -0.89 0.40 -10.02
C TRP A 4 -1.89 -0.18 -9.01
N ASN A 5 -3.06 -0.54 -9.51
CA ASN A 5 -4.09 -1.21 -8.74
C ASN A 5 -4.20 -2.67 -9.21
N PRO A 6 -3.45 -3.62 -8.65
CA PRO A 6 -3.55 -5.03 -9.03
C PRO A 6 -4.93 -5.61 -8.73
N TRP A 7 -5.58 -5.14 -7.70
CA TRP A 7 -6.97 -5.41 -7.36
C TRP A 7 -7.71 -4.13 -7.00
N HIS A 8 -9.01 -4.22 -6.98
CA HIS A 8 -9.92 -3.14 -6.63
C HIS A 8 -10.93 -3.61 -5.60
N GLY A 9 -11.41 -2.68 -4.78
CA GLY A 9 -12.31 -2.92 -3.67
C GLY A 9 -11.58 -3.13 -2.36
N CYS A 10 -12.24 -2.81 -1.24
CA CYS A 10 -11.64 -2.85 0.08
C CYS A 10 -12.68 -3.18 1.15
N LYS A 11 -12.24 -3.58 2.33
CA LYS A 11 -13.08 -3.73 3.54
C LYS A 11 -12.71 -2.63 4.53
N LYS A 12 -13.72 -1.91 5.04
CA LYS A 12 -13.51 -0.88 6.05
C LYS A 12 -13.03 -1.50 7.37
N ILE A 13 -12.07 -0.87 8.03
CA ILE A 13 -11.50 -1.34 9.31
C ILE A 13 -11.32 -0.24 10.36
N SER A 14 -11.49 1.02 10.00
CA SER A 14 -11.32 2.14 10.93
C SER A 14 -12.12 3.35 10.49
N ALA A 15 -12.23 4.37 11.35
CA ALA A 15 -12.97 5.60 11.09
C ALA A 15 -12.53 6.32 9.80
N GLY A 16 -11.23 6.29 9.46
CA GLY A 16 -10.75 6.84 8.19
C GLY A 16 -11.32 6.16 6.94
N CYS A 17 -11.90 4.96 7.09
CA CYS A 17 -12.55 4.28 5.97
C CYS A 17 -14.01 4.70 5.77
N ASP A 18 -14.62 5.45 6.70
CA ASP A 18 -16.04 5.79 6.61
C ASP A 18 -16.33 6.76 5.46
N ASN A 19 -15.40 7.69 5.21
CA ASN A 19 -15.47 8.64 4.11
C ASN A 19 -14.48 8.29 2.97
N CYS A 20 -14.27 7.01 2.73
CA CYS A 20 -13.31 6.57 1.70
C CYS A 20 -13.86 6.85 0.29
N TYR A 21 -13.13 7.63 -0.48
CA TYR A 21 -13.49 8.03 -1.85
C TYR A 21 -13.74 6.84 -2.79
N VAL A 22 -13.15 5.68 -2.52
CA VAL A 22 -13.36 4.47 -3.34
C VAL A 22 -14.81 4.02 -3.25
N TYR A 23 -15.39 4.04 -2.04
CA TYR A 23 -16.80 3.69 -1.82
C TYR A 23 -17.75 4.68 -2.48
N GLU A 24 -17.44 5.99 -2.38
CA GLU A 24 -18.24 7.03 -3.01
C GLU A 24 -18.21 6.91 -4.54
N LYS A 25 -17.01 6.78 -5.13
CA LYS A 25 -16.86 6.61 -6.58
C LYS A 25 -17.57 5.36 -7.08
N ASP A 26 -17.39 4.21 -6.43
CA ASP A 26 -18.04 2.98 -6.86
C ASP A 26 -19.57 3.11 -6.79
N ALA A 27 -20.12 3.71 -5.73
CA ALA A 27 -21.55 3.96 -5.59
C ALA A 27 -22.10 4.85 -6.73
N MET A 28 -21.37 5.90 -7.14
CA MET A 28 -21.76 6.78 -8.27
C MET A 28 -21.92 6.01 -9.60
N TYR A 29 -21.20 4.89 -9.76
CA TYR A 29 -21.26 4.04 -10.94
C TYR A 29 -22.04 2.74 -10.72
N GLY A 30 -22.84 2.66 -9.66
CA GLY A 30 -23.62 1.46 -9.30
C GLY A 30 -22.77 0.25 -8.97
N LYS A 31 -21.52 0.45 -8.55
CA LYS A 31 -20.58 -0.61 -8.17
C LYS A 31 -20.52 -0.76 -6.66
N ASN A 32 -20.09 -1.92 -6.19
CA ASN A 32 -19.89 -2.18 -4.77
C ASN A 32 -18.39 -2.33 -4.46
N ALA A 33 -17.83 -1.32 -3.79
CA ALA A 33 -16.42 -1.32 -3.37
C ALA A 33 -16.07 -2.43 -2.36
N SER A 34 -17.05 -3.08 -1.72
CA SER A 34 -16.80 -4.22 -0.84
C SER A 34 -16.55 -5.54 -1.60
N VAL A 35 -16.78 -5.56 -2.92
CA VAL A 35 -16.50 -6.72 -3.78
C VAL A 35 -15.07 -6.59 -4.30
N ILE A 36 -14.20 -7.47 -3.80
CA ILE A 36 -12.78 -7.47 -4.16
C ILE A 36 -12.61 -8.23 -5.47
N ARG A 37 -11.86 -7.64 -6.41
CA ARG A 37 -11.63 -8.24 -7.73
C ARG A 37 -10.26 -7.88 -8.29
N ARG A 38 -9.63 -8.82 -8.95
CA ARG A 38 -8.42 -8.58 -9.74
C ARG A 38 -8.74 -7.61 -10.89
N THR A 39 -7.86 -6.67 -11.17
CA THR A 39 -8.08 -5.68 -12.24
C THR A 39 -7.51 -6.14 -13.58
N ALA A 40 -7.96 -5.52 -14.67
CA ALA A 40 -7.41 -5.76 -16.01
C ALA A 40 -5.95 -5.27 -16.17
N ASN A 41 -5.47 -4.44 -15.21
CA ASN A 41 -4.10 -3.94 -15.17
C ASN A 41 -3.27 -4.61 -14.08
N PHE A 42 -3.65 -5.83 -13.69
CA PHE A 42 -2.93 -6.59 -12.67
C PHE A 42 -1.44 -6.75 -13.00
N ASP A 43 -1.14 -7.02 -14.26
CA ASP A 43 0.20 -7.25 -14.80
C ASP A 43 0.94 -5.98 -15.24
N LEU A 44 0.43 -4.79 -14.91
CA LEU A 44 0.96 -3.51 -15.41
C LEU A 44 2.48 -3.35 -15.22
N PRO A 45 3.09 -3.68 -14.07
CA PRO A 45 4.54 -3.52 -13.90
C PRO A 45 5.37 -4.29 -14.92
N VAL A 46 4.93 -5.49 -15.29
CA VAL A 46 5.65 -6.40 -16.20
C VAL A 46 5.06 -6.46 -17.59
N LYS A 47 4.01 -5.69 -17.85
CA LYS A 47 3.35 -5.64 -19.16
C LYS A 47 4.25 -5.07 -20.22
N LYS A 48 4.44 -5.83 -21.31
CA LYS A 48 5.31 -5.44 -22.44
C LYS A 48 4.50 -4.99 -23.64
N ASN A 49 5.11 -4.16 -24.46
CA ASN A 49 4.63 -3.78 -25.79
C ASN A 49 5.03 -4.86 -26.83
N ARG A 50 4.67 -4.64 -28.10
CA ARG A 50 4.99 -5.56 -29.21
C ARG A 50 6.51 -5.69 -29.47
N ARG A 51 7.32 -4.76 -28.97
CA ARG A 51 8.79 -4.78 -29.09
C ARG A 51 9.48 -5.49 -27.93
N GLY A 52 8.72 -6.00 -26.94
CA GLY A 52 9.25 -6.63 -25.74
C GLY A 52 9.67 -5.65 -24.64
N GLU A 53 9.42 -4.35 -24.79
CA GLU A 53 9.76 -3.32 -23.80
C GLU A 53 8.63 -3.17 -22.78
N TYR A 54 8.95 -2.90 -21.52
CA TYR A 54 7.94 -2.63 -20.50
C TYR A 54 7.13 -1.38 -20.83
N LYS A 55 5.81 -1.45 -20.64
CA LYS A 55 4.92 -0.30 -20.84
C LYS A 55 5.03 0.72 -19.73
N LEU A 56 5.25 0.27 -18.48
CA LEU A 56 5.55 1.14 -17.35
C LEU A 56 7.06 1.39 -17.33
N LEU A 57 7.45 2.60 -17.67
CA LEU A 57 8.86 3.00 -17.73
C LEU A 57 9.34 3.53 -16.38
N PRO A 58 10.65 3.44 -16.09
CA PRO A 58 11.24 4.10 -14.94
C PRO A 58 10.96 5.60 -14.95
N GLN A 59 10.68 6.16 -13.78
CA GLN A 59 10.38 7.57 -13.57
C GLN A 59 10.91 8.02 -12.21
N GLU A 60 11.05 9.33 -12.00
CA GLU A 60 11.51 9.89 -10.73
C GLU A 60 10.51 9.66 -9.59
N GLU A 61 9.21 9.75 -9.90
CA GLU A 61 8.16 9.52 -8.93
C GLU A 61 7.90 8.02 -8.72
N PRO A 62 7.57 7.59 -7.50
CA PRO A 62 7.24 6.19 -7.25
C PRO A 62 5.90 5.78 -7.88
N VAL A 63 5.73 4.48 -8.02
CA VAL A 63 4.46 3.83 -8.39
C VAL A 63 3.65 3.60 -7.11
N TYR A 64 2.51 4.28 -6.97
CA TYR A 64 1.59 4.06 -5.86
C TYR A 64 0.75 2.81 -6.08
N VAL A 65 0.75 1.92 -5.10
CA VAL A 65 0.13 0.59 -5.20
C VAL A 65 -1.15 0.52 -4.39
N CYS A 66 -2.20 -0.05 -4.99
CA CYS A 66 -3.49 -0.28 -4.33
C CYS A 66 -4.22 0.98 -3.86
N MET A 67 -4.16 2.08 -4.61
CA MET A 67 -4.91 3.31 -4.31
C MET A 67 -6.44 3.11 -4.26
N THR A 68 -6.96 2.00 -4.77
CA THR A 68 -8.38 1.64 -4.72
C THR A 68 -8.64 0.39 -3.86
N SER A 69 -7.68 0.02 -3.01
CA SER A 69 -7.73 -1.13 -2.13
C SER A 69 -6.73 -0.98 -0.97
N ASP A 70 -6.39 -2.08 -0.31
CA ASP A 70 -5.25 -2.19 0.61
C ASP A 70 -4.42 -3.41 0.16
N PHE A 71 -3.10 -3.25 0.07
CA PHE A 71 -2.23 -4.30 -0.45
C PHE A 71 -2.22 -5.54 0.46
N PHE A 72 -2.44 -5.37 1.76
CA PHE A 72 -2.47 -6.47 2.74
C PHE A 72 -3.88 -7.00 3.03
N LEU A 73 -4.85 -6.71 2.16
CA LEU A 73 -6.23 -7.19 2.28
C LEU A 73 -6.27 -8.73 2.20
N PRO A 74 -6.94 -9.44 3.16
CA PRO A 74 -7.00 -10.91 3.16
C PRO A 74 -7.57 -11.52 1.88
N GLU A 75 -8.58 -10.88 1.31
CA GLU A 75 -9.27 -11.34 0.09
C GLU A 75 -8.38 -11.32 -1.16
N ALA A 76 -7.20 -10.69 -1.09
CA ALA A 76 -6.20 -10.65 -2.16
C ALA A 76 -5.03 -11.61 -1.94
N ASP A 77 -5.09 -12.47 -0.91
CA ASP A 77 -3.98 -13.37 -0.56
C ASP A 77 -3.56 -14.29 -1.73
N GLU A 78 -4.53 -14.78 -2.51
CA GLU A 78 -4.27 -15.65 -3.66
C GLU A 78 -3.49 -14.96 -4.81
N TRP A 79 -3.57 -13.62 -4.90
CA TRP A 79 -2.93 -12.84 -5.98
C TRP A 79 -1.63 -12.15 -5.53
N ARG A 80 -1.41 -12.04 -4.24
CA ARG A 80 -0.33 -11.20 -3.68
C ARG A 80 1.05 -11.74 -4.01
N SER A 81 1.23 -13.05 -4.07
CA SER A 81 2.51 -13.66 -4.44
C SER A 81 2.95 -13.26 -5.85
N GLU A 82 2.01 -13.22 -6.81
CA GLU A 82 2.29 -12.74 -8.17
C GLU A 82 2.64 -11.24 -8.16
N ALA A 83 1.94 -10.44 -7.35
CA ALA A 83 2.22 -8.99 -7.23
C ALA A 83 3.62 -8.74 -6.65
N TRP A 84 4.03 -9.49 -5.62
CA TRP A 84 5.38 -9.41 -5.07
C TRP A 84 6.45 -9.83 -6.09
N ALA A 85 6.21 -10.85 -6.89
CA ALA A 85 7.12 -11.27 -7.95
C ALA A 85 7.34 -10.16 -8.99
N MET A 86 6.27 -9.45 -9.37
CA MET A 86 6.36 -8.30 -10.29
C MET A 86 7.13 -7.12 -9.69
N ILE A 87 6.92 -6.81 -8.40
CA ILE A 87 7.67 -5.78 -7.69
C ILE A 87 9.17 -6.15 -7.66
N LYS A 88 9.48 -7.41 -7.36
CA LYS A 88 10.85 -7.91 -7.33
C LYS A 88 11.51 -7.90 -8.71
N GLU A 89 10.78 -8.20 -9.78
CA GLU A 89 11.30 -8.15 -11.16
C GLU A 89 11.68 -6.72 -11.58
N ARG A 90 10.92 -5.72 -11.09
CA ARG A 90 11.04 -4.32 -11.51
C ARG A 90 11.84 -3.48 -10.52
N GLN A 91 13.12 -3.83 -10.32
CA GLN A 91 14.05 -3.07 -9.48
C GLN A 91 14.39 -1.67 -10.01
N ASP A 92 14.02 -1.40 -11.25
CA ASP A 92 14.13 -0.10 -11.91
C ASP A 92 12.97 0.87 -11.55
N LEU A 93 11.96 0.40 -10.80
CA LEU A 93 10.84 1.18 -10.28
C LEU A 93 10.86 1.24 -8.76
N SER A 94 10.47 2.37 -8.19
CA SER A 94 10.16 2.50 -6.77
C SER A 94 8.67 2.32 -6.55
N PHE A 95 8.27 1.54 -5.55
CA PHE A 95 6.88 1.27 -5.20
C PHE A 95 6.55 1.82 -3.82
N VAL A 96 5.41 2.48 -3.70
CA VAL A 96 4.86 2.94 -2.41
C VAL A 96 3.57 2.18 -2.14
N ILE A 97 3.53 1.50 -1.01
CA ILE A 97 2.40 0.70 -0.53
C ILE A 97 1.83 1.35 0.72
N GLU A 98 0.59 1.78 0.66
CA GLU A 98 -0.15 2.34 1.79
C GLU A 98 -1.02 1.25 2.44
N THR A 99 -1.02 1.20 3.79
CA THR A 99 -1.82 0.20 4.48
C THR A 99 -2.35 0.68 5.82
N LYS A 100 -3.54 0.21 6.16
CA LYS A 100 -4.13 0.23 7.50
C LYS A 100 -4.08 -1.16 8.18
N ARG A 101 -3.36 -2.13 7.56
CA ARG A 101 -3.34 -3.55 7.97
C ARG A 101 -1.93 -4.03 8.32
N GLU A 102 -1.18 -3.25 9.08
CA GLU A 102 0.17 -3.59 9.56
C GLU A 102 0.22 -4.95 10.26
N HIS A 103 -0.86 -5.33 10.96
CA HIS A 103 -1.01 -6.62 11.65
C HIS A 103 -1.02 -7.84 10.70
N ARG A 104 -1.24 -7.62 9.40
CA ARG A 104 -1.23 -8.66 8.36
C ARG A 104 0.15 -8.87 7.74
N PHE A 105 1.11 -8.01 8.05
CA PHE A 105 2.38 -7.90 7.36
C PHE A 105 3.08 -9.26 7.22
N PHE A 106 3.38 -9.94 8.32
CA PHE A 106 4.10 -11.22 8.30
C PHE A 106 3.38 -12.35 7.54
N LYS A 107 2.06 -12.30 7.45
CA LYS A 107 1.27 -13.29 6.68
C LYS A 107 1.26 -13.02 5.19
N ALA A 108 1.62 -11.82 4.79
CA ALA A 108 1.45 -11.30 3.45
C ALA A 108 2.78 -11.07 2.72
N LEU A 109 3.91 -11.31 3.37
CA LEU A 109 5.24 -11.18 2.78
C LEU A 109 5.61 -12.37 1.91
N PRO A 110 6.44 -12.15 0.86
CA PRO A 110 7.07 -13.24 0.14
C PRO A 110 8.17 -13.87 1.00
N GLY A 111 8.46 -15.17 0.75
CA GLY A 111 9.43 -15.92 1.54
C GLY A 111 10.86 -15.39 1.48
N ASP A 112 11.19 -14.57 0.50
CA ASP A 112 12.49 -13.95 0.26
C ASP A 112 12.54 -12.46 0.63
N TRP A 113 11.60 -11.98 1.45
CA TRP A 113 11.50 -10.58 1.84
C TRP A 113 12.73 -10.06 2.60
N GLY A 114 13.33 -10.88 3.49
CA GLY A 114 14.45 -10.48 4.34
C GLY A 114 14.12 -9.24 5.20
N ASP A 115 14.99 -8.24 5.14
CA ASP A 115 14.80 -6.95 5.83
C ASP A 115 14.02 -5.91 4.99
N GLY A 116 13.48 -6.34 3.85
CA GLY A 116 12.71 -5.50 2.94
C GLY A 116 13.36 -5.31 1.58
N TYR A 117 12.53 -5.23 0.55
CA TYR A 117 12.99 -4.92 -0.80
C TYR A 117 13.43 -3.45 -0.88
N GLU A 118 14.57 -3.20 -1.55
CA GLU A 118 15.18 -1.86 -1.68
C GLU A 118 14.25 -0.87 -2.40
N ASN A 119 13.47 -1.37 -3.32
CA ASN A 119 12.56 -0.56 -4.14
C ASN A 119 11.14 -0.44 -3.57
N VAL A 120 10.93 -0.77 -2.28
CA VAL A 120 9.59 -0.73 -1.64
C VAL A 120 9.60 0.16 -0.41
N THR A 121 8.73 1.15 -0.41
CA THR A 121 8.36 1.94 0.76
C THR A 121 6.99 1.51 1.26
N ILE A 122 6.86 1.25 2.56
CA ILE A 122 5.57 0.99 3.20
C ILE A 122 5.16 2.21 4.02
N LEU A 123 3.94 2.67 3.81
CA LEU A 123 3.31 3.75 4.57
C LEU A 123 2.23 3.18 5.49
N CYS A 124 2.39 3.37 6.79
CA CYS A 124 1.37 3.04 7.78
C CYS A 124 0.37 4.19 7.88
N SER A 125 -0.89 3.95 7.48
CA SER A 125 -1.92 4.99 7.58
C SER A 125 -2.44 5.12 9.00
N VAL A 126 -2.51 6.37 9.49
CA VAL A 126 -3.06 6.74 10.80
C VAL A 126 -3.95 7.98 10.63
N GLU A 127 -5.18 7.89 11.09
CA GLU A 127 -6.20 8.92 10.90
C GLU A 127 -6.60 9.64 12.19
N ILE A 128 -6.37 9.01 13.35
CA ILE A 128 -6.62 9.51 14.70
C ILE A 128 -5.51 9.06 15.63
N GLN A 129 -5.31 9.77 16.75
CA GLN A 129 -4.23 9.48 17.71
C GLN A 129 -4.26 8.03 18.19
N ARG A 130 -5.45 7.52 18.54
CA ARG A 130 -5.61 6.13 18.95
C ARG A 130 -5.04 5.14 17.90
N ARG A 131 -5.25 5.41 16.61
CA ARG A 131 -4.71 4.54 15.55
C ARG A 131 -3.21 4.71 15.36
N ALA A 132 -2.69 5.91 15.60
CA ALA A 132 -1.24 6.11 15.65
C ALA A 132 -0.62 5.30 16.80
N ASP A 133 -1.20 5.37 17.99
CA ASP A 133 -0.72 4.66 19.18
C ASP A 133 -0.84 3.13 19.06
N ASP A 134 -1.88 2.64 18.39
CA ASP A 134 -2.09 1.21 18.13
C ASP A 134 -1.11 0.67 17.04
N ARG A 135 -0.98 1.39 15.91
CA ARG A 135 -0.33 0.86 14.71
C ARG A 135 1.16 1.15 14.64
N ILE A 136 1.60 2.38 14.96
CA ILE A 136 3.00 2.78 14.74
C ILE A 136 3.98 1.92 15.55
N PRO A 137 3.76 1.63 16.85
CA PRO A 137 4.70 0.79 17.60
C PRO A 137 4.84 -0.63 17.04
N ALA A 138 3.76 -1.19 16.50
CA ALA A 138 3.80 -2.49 15.83
C ALA A 138 4.52 -2.39 14.47
N PHE A 139 4.23 -1.34 13.70
CA PHE A 139 4.82 -1.08 12.39
C PHE A 139 6.34 -0.85 12.45
N LEU A 140 6.83 -0.13 13.46
CA LEU A 140 8.27 0.10 13.66
C LEU A 140 9.06 -1.20 13.82
N LYS A 141 8.46 -2.24 14.41
CA LYS A 141 9.09 -3.55 14.60
C LYS A 141 9.12 -4.43 13.35
N LEU A 142 8.44 -4.02 12.28
CA LEU A 142 8.41 -4.80 11.05
C LEU A 142 9.72 -4.66 10.28
N PRO A 143 10.19 -5.73 9.62
CA PRO A 143 11.37 -5.70 8.77
C PRO A 143 11.04 -4.97 7.45
N VAL A 144 10.94 -3.66 7.51
CA VAL A 144 10.69 -2.78 6.37
C VAL A 144 11.84 -1.81 6.26
N ARG A 145 12.46 -1.73 5.10
CA ARG A 145 13.62 -0.89 4.87
C ARG A 145 13.28 0.60 4.79
N HIS A 146 12.21 0.93 4.10
CA HIS A 146 11.75 2.31 3.92
C HIS A 146 10.36 2.45 4.54
N LYS A 147 10.32 3.01 5.75
CA LYS A 147 9.09 3.22 6.54
C LYS A 147 8.62 4.65 6.44
N GLY A 148 7.31 4.85 6.31
CA GLY A 148 6.69 6.16 6.45
C GLY A 148 5.34 6.09 7.15
N ILE A 149 4.82 7.25 7.51
CA ILE A 149 3.49 7.43 8.11
C ILE A 149 2.65 8.24 7.13
N LEU A 150 1.41 7.79 6.91
CA LEU A 150 0.42 8.50 6.11
C LEU A 150 -0.73 8.94 7.02
N CYS A 151 -0.94 10.27 7.13
CA CYS A 151 -1.99 10.88 7.94
C CYS A 151 -3.23 11.19 7.09
N GLU A 152 -3.72 10.20 6.33
CA GLU A 152 -4.84 10.41 5.41
C GLU A 152 -5.93 9.34 5.55
N PRO A 153 -7.22 9.79 5.74
CA PRO A 153 -7.63 11.15 6.08
C PRO A 153 -7.18 11.56 7.47
N LEU A 154 -6.79 12.82 7.67
CA LEU A 154 -6.50 13.36 9.00
C LEU A 154 -7.82 13.79 9.64
N LEU A 155 -8.28 13.07 10.68
CA LEU A 155 -9.56 13.32 11.34
C LEU A 155 -9.43 14.11 12.66
N GLU A 156 -8.22 14.17 13.23
CA GLU A 156 -7.91 14.94 14.42
C GLU A 156 -6.41 15.30 14.45
N LYS A 157 -6.01 16.15 15.39
CA LYS A 157 -4.60 16.46 15.62
C LYS A 157 -3.86 15.21 16.10
N LEU A 158 -2.73 14.91 15.46
CA LEU A 158 -1.82 13.83 15.85
C LEU A 158 -0.56 14.38 16.55
N VAL A 159 -0.09 13.66 17.54
CA VAL A 159 1.19 13.89 18.24
C VAL A 159 2.08 12.69 17.95
N LEU A 160 3.06 12.87 17.07
CA LEU A 160 3.91 11.80 16.54
C LEU A 160 5.37 11.88 17.03
N ASP A 161 5.72 12.89 17.84
CA ASP A 161 7.11 13.19 18.24
C ASP A 161 7.85 11.98 18.83
N ALA A 162 7.17 11.16 19.64
CA ALA A 162 7.77 9.98 20.26
C ALA A 162 8.18 8.93 19.21
N TYR A 163 7.40 8.79 18.15
CA TYR A 163 7.66 7.83 17.08
C TYR A 163 8.72 8.33 16.11
N LEU A 164 8.72 9.63 15.81
CA LEU A 164 9.68 10.23 14.89
C LEU A 164 11.10 10.27 15.47
N LYS A 165 11.24 10.39 16.79
CA LYS A 165 12.54 10.36 17.49
C LYS A 165 13.26 9.01 17.37
N THR A 166 12.60 7.95 16.96
CA THR A 166 13.26 6.64 16.73
C THR A 166 14.24 6.69 15.56
N GLY A 167 14.07 7.63 14.63
CA GLY A 167 14.87 7.73 13.40
C GLY A 167 14.53 6.67 12.33
N GLU A 168 13.54 5.83 12.59
CA GLU A 168 13.14 4.76 11.65
C GLU A 168 12.12 5.21 10.60
N ILE A 169 11.45 6.35 10.82
CA ILE A 169 10.46 6.91 9.90
C ILE A 169 11.16 7.88 8.95
N ALA A 170 11.19 7.55 7.67
CA ALA A 170 11.81 8.36 6.64
C ALA A 170 10.94 9.55 6.18
N GLN A 171 9.61 9.42 6.29
CA GLN A 171 8.68 10.46 5.84
C GLN A 171 7.33 10.40 6.56
N VAL A 172 6.68 11.55 6.64
CA VAL A 172 5.28 11.72 7.10
C VAL A 172 4.54 12.51 6.02
N LEU A 173 3.40 11.99 5.57
CA LEU A 173 2.57 12.56 4.52
C LEU A 173 1.16 12.88 5.03
#